data_a1221a41b696e335e4a4f222f5e05fa4
#
_entry.id   a1221a41b696e335e4a4f222f5e05fa4
#
_cell.length_a   1.000
_cell.length_b   1.000
_cell.length_c   1.000
_cell.angle_alpha   90.00
_cell.angle_beta   90.00
_cell.angle_gamma   90.00
#
_symmetry.space_group_name_H-M   'P 1'
#
loop_
_entity.id
_entity.type
_entity.pdbx_description
1 polymer ?
#
loop_
_entity_poly.entity_id
_entity_poly.type
_entity_poly.pdbx_seq_one_letter_code
_entity_poly.pdbx_strand_id
1 'polypeptide(L)'
;MTQKAVAVMPIADLGAWEAFLDEVSTGARGDAHREFLRRGGVRAETIFHQPTPMGDLMVLVWDGVDPDQLAAHFGSMLQNPTSDHERYLRDYVIPRLHGIDTAQPPPPPARQVAEITT
;
A
#
# COMPACT_ATOMS: atom_id res chain seq x y z
N MET A 1 18.38 2.19 -14.02
CA MET A 1 17.11 2.91 -13.95
C MET A 1 16.29 2.36 -12.79
N THR A 2 15.82 3.21 -11.91
CA THR A 2 15.05 2.77 -10.73
C THR A 2 13.58 2.67 -11.10
N GLN A 3 12.99 1.50 -10.89
CA GLN A 3 11.55 1.33 -11.07
C GLN A 3 10.81 1.84 -9.84
N LYS A 4 9.66 2.46 -10.07
CA LYS A 4 8.79 2.96 -9.02
C LYS A 4 7.34 2.66 -9.34
N ALA A 5 6.55 2.45 -8.30
CA ALA A 5 5.10 2.40 -8.39
C ALA A 5 4.52 3.36 -7.37
N VAL A 6 3.43 4.02 -7.71
CA VAL A 6 2.79 5.01 -6.83
C VAL A 6 1.30 4.69 -6.76
N ALA A 7 0.74 4.80 -5.56
CA ALA A 7 -0.71 4.69 -5.36
C ALA A 7 -1.18 5.78 -4.41
N VAL A 8 -2.42 6.21 -4.59
CA VAL A 8 -3.06 7.19 -3.72
C VAL A 8 -4.35 6.56 -3.21
N MET A 9 -4.56 6.59 -1.90
CA MET A 9 -5.75 6.03 -1.26
C MET A 9 -6.32 7.01 -0.25
N PRO A 10 -7.64 7.03 -0.08
CA PRO A 10 -8.21 7.82 1.01
C PRO A 10 -7.84 7.21 2.35
N ILE A 11 -7.81 8.05 3.39
CA ILE A 11 -7.69 7.62 4.78
C ILE A 11 -9.04 7.85 5.44
N ALA A 12 -9.75 6.77 5.76
CA ALA A 12 -11.08 6.88 6.35
C ALA A 12 -11.02 7.11 7.86
N ASP A 13 -9.95 6.66 8.52
CA ASP A 13 -9.76 6.79 9.96
C ASP A 13 -8.28 7.12 10.22
N LEU A 14 -7.99 8.41 10.39
CA LEU A 14 -6.61 8.89 10.51
C LEU A 14 -5.92 8.32 11.74
N GLY A 15 -6.59 8.32 12.90
CA GLY A 15 -5.99 7.79 14.14
C GLY A 15 -5.65 6.31 14.03
N ALA A 16 -6.56 5.51 13.49
CA ALA A 16 -6.33 4.08 13.29
C ALA A 16 -5.23 3.82 12.28
N TRP A 17 -5.15 4.65 11.22
CA TRP A 17 -4.10 4.54 10.22
C TRP A 17 -2.72 4.85 10.81
N GLU A 18 -2.63 5.92 11.62
CA GLU A 18 -1.37 6.24 12.29
C GLU A 18 -0.93 5.12 13.25
N ALA A 19 -1.86 4.53 13.99
CA ALA A 19 -1.57 3.39 14.86
C ALA A 19 -1.08 2.19 14.06
N PHE A 20 -1.69 1.93 12.90
CA PHE A 20 -1.25 0.86 12.01
C PHE A 20 0.19 1.09 11.51
N LEU A 21 0.54 2.33 11.14
CA LEU A 21 1.91 2.64 10.70
C LEU A 21 2.93 2.35 11.81
N ASP A 22 2.60 2.68 13.05
CA ASP A 22 3.47 2.35 14.18
C ASP A 22 3.64 0.83 14.33
N GLU A 23 2.55 0.07 14.17
CA GLU A 23 2.59 -1.39 14.27
C GLU A 23 3.47 -2.04 13.21
N VAL A 24 3.40 -1.56 11.96
CA VAL A 24 4.15 -2.18 10.85
C VAL A 24 5.58 -1.66 10.74
N SER A 25 5.96 -0.69 11.58
CA SER A 25 7.32 -0.14 11.57
C SER A 25 8.30 -0.98 12.39
N THR A 26 7.82 -1.72 13.39
CA THR A 26 8.67 -2.47 14.31
C THR A 26 8.02 -3.80 14.70
N GLY A 27 8.80 -4.66 15.39
CA GLY A 27 8.30 -5.90 15.97
C GLY A 27 7.89 -6.94 14.94
N ALA A 28 7.10 -7.90 15.40
CA ALA A 28 6.68 -9.03 14.57
C ALA A 28 5.82 -8.60 13.40
N ARG A 29 4.93 -7.62 13.59
CA ARG A 29 4.10 -7.11 12.49
C ARG A 29 4.94 -6.34 11.48
N GLY A 30 5.96 -5.60 11.93
CA GLY A 30 6.91 -4.94 11.03
C GLY A 30 7.67 -5.94 10.18
N ASP A 31 8.13 -7.04 10.79
CA ASP A 31 8.82 -8.12 10.08
C ASP A 31 7.89 -8.78 9.03
N ALA A 32 6.63 -9.04 9.40
CA ALA A 32 5.65 -9.62 8.49
C ALA A 32 5.35 -8.69 7.32
N HIS A 33 5.26 -7.38 7.58
CA HIS A 33 5.02 -6.40 6.53
C HIS A 33 6.19 -6.31 5.56
N ARG A 34 7.43 -6.29 6.07
CA ARG A 34 8.63 -6.30 5.23
C ARG A 34 8.70 -7.55 4.36
N GLU A 35 8.36 -8.70 4.91
CA GLU A 35 8.33 -9.95 4.16
C GLU A 35 7.28 -9.90 3.05
N PHE A 36 6.09 -9.36 3.35
CA PHE A 36 5.05 -9.17 2.34
C PHE A 36 5.54 -8.29 1.19
N LEU A 37 6.18 -7.18 1.49
CA LEU A 37 6.74 -6.27 0.48
C LEU A 37 7.85 -6.95 -0.33
N ARG A 38 8.75 -7.66 0.35
CA ARG A 38 9.87 -8.36 -0.30
C ARG A 38 9.38 -9.40 -1.29
N ARG A 39 8.33 -10.13 -0.94
CA ARG A 39 7.73 -11.14 -1.83
C ARG A 39 7.12 -10.52 -3.08
N GLY A 40 6.69 -9.27 -3.01
CA GLY A 40 6.18 -8.53 -4.15
C GLY A 40 7.25 -7.85 -4.99
N GLY A 41 8.53 -7.98 -4.59
CA GLY A 41 9.63 -7.35 -5.29
C GLY A 41 9.91 -5.91 -4.84
N VAL A 42 9.28 -5.47 -3.78
CA VAL A 42 9.45 -4.10 -3.28
C VAL A 42 10.72 -3.99 -2.45
N ARG A 43 11.58 -3.03 -2.80
CA ARG A 43 12.81 -2.77 -2.05
C ARG A 43 12.57 -1.77 -0.91
N ALA A 44 11.70 -0.78 -1.14
CA ALA A 44 11.36 0.22 -0.13
C ALA A 44 9.95 0.72 -0.35
N GLU A 45 9.23 0.97 0.75
CA GLU A 45 7.92 1.59 0.74
C GLU A 45 8.01 2.91 1.47
N THR A 46 7.65 4.01 0.81
CA THR A 46 7.60 5.34 1.41
C THR A 46 6.15 5.78 1.48
N ILE A 47 5.73 6.24 2.64
CA ILE A 47 4.33 6.55 2.92
C ILE A 47 4.22 8.03 3.29
N PHE A 48 3.31 8.74 2.61
CA PHE A 48 3.05 10.15 2.87
C PHE A 48 1.60 10.34 3.29
N HIS A 49 1.37 11.28 4.17
CA HIS A 49 0.05 11.79 4.52
C HIS A 49 -0.17 13.12 3.82
N GLN A 50 -1.22 13.22 3.02
CA GLN A 50 -1.58 14.45 2.33
C GLN A 50 -2.94 14.93 2.81
N PRO A 51 -2.99 15.92 3.71
CA PRO A 51 -4.27 16.52 4.07
C PRO A 51 -4.80 17.36 2.92
N THR A 52 -6.11 17.30 2.70
CA THR A 52 -6.80 18.12 1.69
C THR A 52 -8.11 18.65 2.29
N PRO A 53 -8.71 19.70 1.69
CA PRO A 53 -10.04 20.16 2.14
C PRO A 53 -11.14 19.10 2.03
N MET A 54 -10.93 18.07 1.20
CA MET A 54 -11.90 16.99 0.98
C MET A 54 -11.61 15.74 1.81
N GLY A 55 -10.58 15.77 2.66
CA GLY A 55 -10.20 14.66 3.50
C GLY A 55 -8.71 14.33 3.40
N ASP A 56 -8.31 13.31 4.11
CA ASP A 56 -6.92 12.89 4.19
C ASP A 56 -6.63 11.83 3.14
N LEU A 57 -5.46 11.92 2.50
CA LEU A 57 -4.99 10.95 1.52
C LEU A 57 -3.67 10.32 1.97
N MET A 58 -3.50 9.05 1.66
CA MET A 58 -2.23 8.35 1.78
C MET A 58 -1.62 8.25 0.39
N VAL A 59 -0.34 8.65 0.28
CA VAL A 59 0.43 8.48 -0.94
C VAL A 59 1.51 7.46 -0.67
N LEU A 60 1.53 6.38 -1.46
CA LEU A 60 2.51 5.31 -1.35
C LEU A 60 3.45 5.35 -2.53
N VAL A 61 4.75 5.26 -2.25
CA VAL A 61 5.77 5.10 -3.28
C VAL A 61 6.53 3.82 -2.98
N TRP A 62 6.53 2.90 -3.94
CA TRP A 62 7.28 1.65 -3.84
C TRP A 62 8.44 1.68 -4.83
N ASP A 63 9.65 1.44 -4.30
CA ASP A 63 10.87 1.42 -5.10
C ASP A 63 11.27 -0.01 -5.43
N GLY A 64 11.86 -0.18 -6.61
CA GLY A 64 12.42 -1.44 -7.06
C GLY A 64 11.43 -2.40 -7.70
N VAL A 65 10.21 -1.95 -7.95
CA VAL A 65 9.16 -2.82 -8.47
C VAL A 65 8.45 -2.15 -9.65
N ASP A 66 8.11 -2.95 -10.65
CA ASP A 66 7.28 -2.56 -11.76
C ASP A 66 5.81 -2.45 -11.30
N PRO A 67 5.06 -1.40 -11.72
CA PRO A 67 3.65 -1.24 -11.33
C PRO A 67 2.77 -2.45 -11.63
N ASP A 68 2.96 -3.12 -12.75
CA ASP A 68 2.16 -4.30 -13.10
C ASP A 68 2.46 -5.49 -12.17
N GLN A 69 3.73 -5.69 -11.84
CA GLN A 69 4.14 -6.72 -10.90
C GLN A 69 3.56 -6.46 -9.51
N LEU A 70 3.57 -5.21 -9.07
CA LEU A 70 3.01 -4.84 -7.77
C LEU A 70 1.49 -5.02 -7.77
N ALA A 71 0.79 -4.63 -8.84
CA ALA A 71 -0.64 -4.82 -8.95
C ALA A 71 -1.02 -6.31 -8.89
N ALA A 72 -0.23 -7.17 -9.53
CA ALA A 72 -0.43 -8.62 -9.48
C ALA A 72 -0.23 -9.16 -8.06
N HIS A 73 0.78 -8.66 -7.34
CA HIS A 73 1.07 -9.09 -5.97
C HIS A 73 -0.09 -8.70 -5.02
N PHE A 74 -0.58 -7.47 -5.09
CA PHE A 74 -1.72 -7.04 -4.30
C PHE A 74 -3.00 -7.76 -4.68
N GLY A 75 -3.23 -7.99 -5.97
CA GLY A 75 -4.38 -8.75 -6.44
C GLY A 75 -4.37 -10.18 -5.90
N SER A 76 -3.21 -10.82 -5.88
CA SER A 76 -3.05 -12.17 -5.31
C SER A 76 -3.36 -12.17 -3.81
N MET A 77 -2.89 -11.16 -3.08
CA MET A 77 -3.17 -11.03 -1.66
C MET A 77 -4.68 -10.86 -1.40
N LEU A 78 -5.37 -10.06 -2.21
CA LEU A 78 -6.80 -9.85 -2.05
C LEU A 78 -7.61 -11.10 -2.37
N GLN A 79 -7.21 -11.86 -3.39
CA GLN A 79 -7.94 -13.05 -3.82
C GLN A 79 -7.63 -14.28 -2.97
N ASN A 80 -6.38 -14.43 -2.55
CA ASN A 80 -5.92 -15.64 -1.87
C ASN A 80 -4.80 -15.32 -0.89
N PRO A 81 -5.12 -14.69 0.26
CA PRO A 81 -4.10 -14.36 1.26
C PRO A 81 -3.46 -15.62 1.83
N THR A 82 -2.14 -15.59 1.99
CA THR A 82 -1.36 -16.74 2.43
C THR A 82 -0.77 -16.59 3.82
N SER A 83 -1.04 -15.48 4.51
CA SER A 83 -0.53 -15.24 5.86
C SER A 83 -1.54 -14.45 6.69
N ASP A 84 -1.35 -14.45 8.01
CA ASP A 84 -2.19 -13.63 8.89
C ASP A 84 -2.07 -12.15 8.58
N HIS A 85 -0.87 -11.71 8.21
CA HIS A 85 -0.66 -10.32 7.85
C HIS A 85 -1.43 -9.95 6.58
N GLU A 86 -1.40 -10.81 5.55
CA GLU A 86 -2.16 -10.58 4.32
C GLU A 86 -3.67 -10.55 4.58
N ARG A 87 -4.16 -11.44 5.46
CA ARG A 87 -5.58 -11.42 5.86
C ARG A 87 -5.92 -10.15 6.61
N TYR A 88 -5.03 -9.66 7.47
CA TYR A 88 -5.22 -8.41 8.19
C TYR A 88 -5.30 -7.22 7.23
N LEU A 89 -4.42 -7.17 6.23
CA LEU A 89 -4.47 -6.12 5.20
C LEU A 89 -5.79 -6.15 4.44
N ARG A 90 -6.21 -7.33 3.98
CA ARG A 90 -7.43 -7.49 3.18
C ARG A 90 -8.70 -7.21 3.98
N ASP A 91 -8.77 -7.73 5.21
CA ASP A 91 -10.02 -7.77 5.97
C ASP A 91 -10.20 -6.57 6.91
N TYR A 92 -9.12 -5.93 7.31
CA TYR A 92 -9.19 -4.80 8.24
C TYR A 92 -8.58 -3.51 7.66
N VAL A 93 -7.32 -3.55 7.23
CA VAL A 93 -6.60 -2.32 6.86
C VAL A 93 -7.25 -1.63 5.66
N ILE A 94 -7.40 -2.36 4.58
CA ILE A 94 -7.94 -1.78 3.33
C ILE A 94 -9.38 -1.31 3.49
N PRO A 95 -10.31 -2.14 4.02
CA PRO A 95 -11.70 -1.68 4.14
C PRO A 95 -11.92 -0.66 5.26
N ARG A 96 -11.28 -0.81 6.41
CA ARG A 96 -11.57 0.02 7.59
C ARG A 96 -10.74 1.29 7.62
N LEU A 97 -9.46 1.20 7.30
CA LEU A 97 -8.59 2.37 7.36
C LEU A 97 -8.67 3.20 6.08
N HIS A 98 -8.97 2.59 4.95
CA HIS A 98 -9.01 3.27 3.66
C HIS A 98 -10.41 3.36 3.05
N GLY A 99 -11.39 2.67 3.60
CA GLY A 99 -12.76 2.70 3.10
C GLY A 99 -12.93 2.08 1.73
N ILE A 100 -12.08 1.13 1.37
CA ILE A 100 -12.08 0.48 0.06
C ILE A 100 -12.74 -0.89 0.17
N ASP A 101 -13.69 -1.17 -0.74
CA ASP A 101 -14.35 -2.48 -0.80
C ASP A 101 -13.42 -3.48 -1.49
N THR A 102 -12.92 -4.46 -0.72
CA THR A 102 -12.00 -5.48 -1.24
C THR A 102 -12.67 -6.53 -2.11
N ALA A 103 -14.02 -6.53 -2.19
CA ALA A 103 -14.74 -7.39 -3.12
C ALA A 103 -14.74 -6.82 -4.55
N GLN A 104 -14.39 -5.56 -4.70
CA GLN A 104 -14.28 -4.92 -6.00
C GLN A 104 -12.83 -5.02 -6.51
N PRO A 105 -12.61 -4.97 -7.85
CA PRO A 105 -11.26 -4.89 -8.37
C PRO A 105 -10.54 -3.67 -7.81
N PRO A 106 -9.27 -3.80 -7.40
CA PRO A 106 -8.53 -2.65 -6.89
C PRO A 106 -8.31 -1.63 -8.01
N PRO A 107 -8.27 -0.32 -7.68
CA PRO A 107 -7.93 0.66 -8.69
C PRO A 107 -6.50 0.43 -9.19
N PRO A 108 -6.22 0.74 -10.45
CA PRO A 108 -4.86 0.58 -10.95
C PRO A 108 -3.90 1.54 -10.24
N PRO A 109 -2.61 1.20 -10.15
CA PRO A 109 -1.63 2.14 -9.59
C PRO A 109 -1.53 3.39 -10.46
N ALA A 110 -1.00 4.46 -9.88
CA ALA A 110 -0.79 5.69 -10.62
C ALA A 110 0.16 5.44 -11.79
N ARG A 111 -0.13 6.09 -12.92
CA ARG A 111 0.67 5.96 -14.14
C ARG A 111 1.61 7.15 -14.25
N GLN A 112 2.90 6.89 -14.39
CA GLN A 112 3.84 7.96 -14.66
C GLN A 112 3.61 8.48 -16.08
N VAL A 113 3.40 9.78 -16.21
CA VAL A 113 3.13 10.41 -17.51
C VAL A 113 4.26 11.31 -17.98
N ALA A 114 5.19 11.66 -17.09
CA ALA A 114 6.34 12.48 -17.45
C ALA A 114 7.43 12.37 -16.39
N GLU A 115 8.66 12.61 -16.81
CA GLU A 115 9.79 12.84 -15.93
C GLU A 115 10.58 13.98 -16.55
N ILE A 116 10.75 15.07 -15.79
CA ILE A 116 11.45 16.26 -16.26
C ILE A 116 12.72 16.38 -15.44
N THR A 117 13.86 16.22 -16.10
CA THR A 117 15.17 16.37 -15.48
C THR A 117 15.74 17.76 -15.75
N THR A 118 16.48 18.29 -14.78
CA THR A 118 17.10 19.61 -14.89
C THR A 118 18.61 19.52 -14.82
#